data_8ccf1beaad493ae4f850db69b46653f0
#
_entry.id   8ccf1beaad493ae4f850db69b46653f0
#
_cell.length_a   1.000
_cell.length_b   1.000
_cell.length_c   1.000
_cell.angle_alpha   90.00
_cell.angle_beta   90.00
_cell.angle_gamma   90.00
#
_symmetry.space_group_name_H-M   'P 1'
#
loop_
_entity.id
_entity.type
_entity.pdbx_description
1 polymer ?
#
loop_
_entity_poly.entity_id
_entity_poly.type
_entity_poly.pdbx_seq_one_letter_code
_entity_poly.pdbx_strand_id
1 'polypeptide(L)'
;MSRDSSSPTRGLFIVFEGGDGAGKSTQVALAKQWLESRGAKVATTREPGGTQISEELRSLVLDHGHGEIDARTEALIYSAARAAHVQQVISPALEAGTHIICDRFVDSSLAYQGMGRELGIDAVASINDFATGGLKPDATIILDISAAQGRARRIAASGGVEQSDRLESEPDDFHERIRNAFLDLAARDPRRYLVLDATASVEQLHQSVVQHLAGLL
;
A
#
# COMPACT_ATOMS: atom_id res chain seq x y z
N MET A 1 -26.38 5.26 -37.72
CA MET A 1 -25.21 4.61 -37.08
C MET A 1 -24.81 5.48 -35.91
N SER A 2 -25.42 5.24 -34.74
CA SER A 2 -25.06 5.94 -33.50
C SER A 2 -23.81 5.28 -32.94
N ARG A 3 -22.70 6.01 -32.89
CA ARG A 3 -21.53 5.60 -32.12
C ARG A 3 -21.85 5.85 -30.65
N ASP A 4 -22.08 4.77 -29.93
CA ASP A 4 -22.15 4.79 -28.48
C ASP A 4 -20.72 5.05 -27.96
N SER A 5 -20.40 6.32 -27.74
CA SER A 5 -19.13 6.77 -27.17
C SER A 5 -19.26 6.92 -25.65
N SER A 6 -19.60 5.83 -24.95
CA SER A 6 -19.36 5.76 -23.53
C SER A 6 -17.84 5.50 -23.36
N SER A 7 -17.08 6.55 -23.07
CA SER A 7 -15.72 6.36 -22.55
C SER A 7 -15.79 5.37 -21.39
N PRO A 8 -14.91 4.38 -21.32
CA PRO A 8 -14.93 3.44 -20.21
C PRO A 8 -14.82 4.23 -18.91
N THR A 9 -15.70 3.93 -17.96
CA THR A 9 -15.61 4.52 -16.62
C THR A 9 -14.25 4.14 -16.03
N ARG A 10 -13.50 5.11 -15.52
CA ARG A 10 -12.20 4.87 -14.89
C ARG A 10 -12.33 3.77 -13.83
N GLY A 11 -11.38 2.85 -13.78
CA GLY A 11 -11.30 1.84 -12.73
C GLY A 11 -11.07 2.46 -11.36
N LEU A 12 -11.48 1.77 -10.29
CA LEU A 12 -11.18 2.16 -8.91
C LEU A 12 -9.73 1.84 -8.56
N PHE A 13 -9.10 2.73 -7.82
CA PHE A 13 -7.79 2.55 -7.23
C PHE A 13 -7.92 2.29 -5.72
N ILE A 14 -7.69 1.06 -5.30
CA ILE A 14 -7.85 0.58 -3.92
C ILE A 14 -6.46 0.25 -3.37
N VAL A 15 -6.16 0.72 -2.16
CA VAL A 15 -4.87 0.49 -1.52
C VAL A 15 -5.07 -0.21 -0.18
N PHE A 16 -4.22 -1.20 0.10
CA PHE A 16 -4.12 -1.82 1.42
C PHE A 16 -2.83 -1.35 2.09
N GLU A 17 -2.96 -0.90 3.33
CA GLU A 17 -1.88 -0.38 4.16
C GLU A 17 -1.85 -1.08 5.52
N GLY A 18 -0.80 -0.84 6.29
CA GLY A 18 -0.60 -1.40 7.62
C GLY A 18 0.74 -2.09 7.79
N GLY A 19 1.08 -2.47 9.01
CA GLY A 19 2.34 -3.13 9.37
C GLY A 19 2.55 -4.48 8.65
N ASP A 20 3.79 -5.00 8.72
CA ASP A 20 4.09 -6.31 8.17
C ASP A 20 3.51 -7.40 9.07
N GLY A 21 2.96 -8.45 8.45
CA GLY A 21 2.19 -9.48 9.17
C GLY A 21 0.72 -9.11 9.45
N ALA A 22 0.23 -7.93 9.02
CA ALA A 22 -1.17 -7.51 9.19
C ALA A 22 -2.17 -8.33 8.36
N GLY A 23 -1.71 -9.07 7.33
CA GLY A 23 -2.58 -9.88 6.49
C GLY A 23 -3.02 -9.19 5.20
N LYS A 24 -2.33 -8.13 4.77
CA LYS A 24 -2.65 -7.36 3.55
C LYS A 24 -2.80 -8.26 2.32
N SER A 25 -1.80 -9.09 2.02
CA SER A 25 -1.81 -9.95 0.82
C SER A 25 -3.01 -10.90 0.78
N THR A 26 -3.46 -11.41 1.94
CA THR A 26 -4.67 -12.24 2.04
C THR A 26 -5.91 -11.43 1.66
N GLN A 27 -6.06 -10.23 2.22
CA GLN A 27 -7.22 -9.39 1.94
C GLN A 27 -7.21 -8.83 0.50
N VAL A 28 -6.04 -8.53 -0.06
CA VAL A 28 -5.87 -8.18 -1.48
C VAL A 28 -6.39 -9.29 -2.38
N ALA A 29 -6.00 -10.55 -2.10
CA ALA A 29 -6.45 -11.70 -2.89
C ALA A 29 -7.97 -11.93 -2.80
N LEU A 30 -8.54 -11.82 -1.61
CA LEU A 30 -9.98 -11.97 -1.38
C LEU A 30 -10.78 -10.81 -2.01
N ALA A 31 -10.33 -9.56 -1.88
CA ALA A 31 -10.96 -8.41 -2.51
C ALA A 31 -10.94 -8.51 -4.03
N LYS A 32 -9.83 -8.99 -4.63
CA LYS A 32 -9.75 -9.28 -6.06
C LYS A 32 -10.81 -10.28 -6.48
N GLN A 33 -10.87 -11.44 -5.81
CA GLN A 33 -11.84 -12.51 -6.13
C GLN A 33 -13.28 -11.99 -6.04
N TRP A 34 -13.58 -11.19 -5.03
CA TRP A 34 -14.90 -10.62 -4.86
C TRP A 34 -15.29 -9.66 -6.00
N LEU A 35 -14.40 -8.76 -6.42
CA LEU A 35 -14.63 -7.85 -7.53
C LEU A 35 -14.78 -8.63 -8.86
N GLU A 36 -13.91 -9.61 -9.11
CA GLU A 36 -13.98 -10.47 -10.31
C GLU A 36 -15.28 -11.26 -10.38
N SER A 37 -15.79 -11.74 -9.24
CA SER A 37 -17.09 -12.44 -9.18
C SER A 37 -18.27 -11.57 -9.59
N ARG A 38 -18.09 -10.23 -9.59
CA ARG A 38 -19.07 -9.24 -10.06
C ARG A 38 -18.84 -8.78 -11.50
N GLY A 39 -17.93 -9.46 -12.21
CA GLY A 39 -17.62 -9.15 -13.61
C GLY A 39 -16.64 -8.00 -13.81
N ALA A 40 -16.02 -7.48 -12.75
CA ALA A 40 -15.05 -6.41 -12.85
C ALA A 40 -13.70 -6.92 -13.37
N LYS A 41 -12.99 -6.10 -14.15
CA LYS A 41 -11.59 -6.34 -14.48
C LYS A 41 -10.73 -5.82 -13.34
N VAL A 42 -9.86 -6.65 -12.77
CA VAL A 42 -9.04 -6.31 -11.61
C VAL A 42 -7.59 -6.73 -11.84
N ALA A 43 -6.67 -5.83 -11.58
CA ALA A 43 -5.24 -6.14 -11.46
C ALA A 43 -4.76 -5.86 -10.05
N THR A 44 -3.84 -6.69 -9.56
CA THR A 44 -3.18 -6.51 -8.27
C THR A 44 -1.72 -6.15 -8.49
N THR A 45 -1.21 -5.26 -7.64
CA THR A 45 0.18 -4.83 -7.68
C THR A 45 0.66 -4.50 -6.26
N ARG A 46 1.92 -4.12 -6.10
CA ARG A 46 2.50 -3.73 -4.81
C ARG A 46 3.55 -2.66 -4.96
N GLU A 47 3.83 -1.95 -3.88
CA GLU A 47 4.93 -1.01 -3.78
C GLU A 47 5.88 -1.32 -2.60
N PRO A 48 7.18 -1.04 -2.77
CA PRO A 48 7.84 -0.70 -4.03
C PRO A 48 7.87 -1.90 -4.98
N GLY A 49 7.77 -1.65 -6.29
CA GLY A 49 7.78 -2.68 -7.32
C GLY A 49 6.78 -2.45 -8.44
N GLY A 50 6.42 -3.51 -9.17
CA GLY A 50 5.40 -3.49 -10.22
C GLY A 50 5.92 -3.16 -11.63
N THR A 51 7.14 -2.65 -11.78
CA THR A 51 7.84 -2.46 -13.07
C THR A 51 9.28 -2.90 -12.94
N GLN A 52 9.97 -3.16 -14.05
CA GLN A 52 11.37 -3.58 -13.98
C GLN A 52 12.22 -2.59 -13.19
N ILE A 53 12.16 -1.30 -13.51
CA ILE A 53 12.94 -0.29 -12.80
C ILE A 53 12.52 -0.17 -11.32
N SER A 54 11.22 -0.32 -11.02
CA SER A 54 10.75 -0.27 -9.64
C SER A 54 11.22 -1.47 -8.81
N GLU A 55 11.37 -2.66 -9.41
CA GLU A 55 11.95 -3.83 -8.73
C GLU A 55 13.45 -3.64 -8.47
N GLU A 56 14.19 -3.03 -9.40
CA GLU A 56 15.61 -2.70 -9.19
C GLU A 56 15.76 -1.67 -8.04
N LEU A 57 14.92 -0.63 -8.01
CA LEU A 57 14.92 0.35 -6.94
C LEU A 57 14.45 -0.26 -5.60
N ARG A 58 13.52 -1.22 -5.64
CA ARG A 58 13.13 -2.00 -4.45
C ARG A 58 14.31 -2.75 -3.86
N SER A 59 15.08 -3.46 -4.70
CA SER A 59 16.27 -4.20 -4.26
C SER A 59 17.28 -3.26 -3.61
N LEU A 60 17.54 -2.09 -4.22
CA LEU A 60 18.47 -1.09 -3.65
C LEU A 60 18.04 -0.63 -2.25
N VAL A 61 16.74 -0.50 -1.96
CA VAL A 61 16.27 0.08 -0.70
C VAL A 61 15.95 -0.95 0.38
N LEU A 62 15.67 -2.21 0.01
CA LEU A 62 15.30 -3.27 0.95
C LEU A 62 16.41 -4.28 1.23
N ASP A 63 17.27 -4.59 0.23
CA ASP A 63 18.30 -5.59 0.40
C ASP A 63 19.45 -5.08 1.27
N HIS A 64 20.02 -5.98 2.04
CA HIS A 64 21.25 -5.70 2.78
C HIS A 64 22.46 -5.66 1.83
N GLY A 65 23.48 -4.86 2.17
CA GLY A 65 24.75 -4.86 1.44
C GLY A 65 25.00 -3.65 0.54
N HIS A 66 24.06 -2.74 0.43
CA HIS A 66 24.22 -1.49 -0.33
C HIS A 66 24.84 -0.33 0.48
N GLY A 67 25.33 -0.63 1.70
CA GLY A 67 25.85 0.38 2.62
C GLY A 67 24.73 1.11 3.38
N GLU A 68 25.11 2.22 4.01
CA GLU A 68 24.13 3.06 4.73
C GLU A 68 23.34 3.92 3.73
N ILE A 69 22.03 3.91 3.86
CA ILE A 69 21.13 4.73 3.07
C ILE A 69 20.48 5.75 4.02
N ASP A 70 20.80 7.04 3.84
CA ASP A 70 20.19 8.09 4.62
C ASP A 70 18.69 8.25 4.31
N ALA A 71 17.95 8.87 5.24
CA ALA A 71 16.50 8.98 5.16
C ALA A 71 16.00 9.70 3.89
N ARG A 72 16.72 10.71 3.40
CA ARG A 72 16.30 11.46 2.20
C ARG A 72 16.52 10.62 0.95
N THR A 73 17.67 9.96 0.84
CA THR A 73 17.95 9.02 -0.26
C THR A 73 16.92 7.89 -0.28
N GLU A 74 16.58 7.31 0.87
CA GLU A 74 15.52 6.31 1.01
C GLU A 74 14.19 6.82 0.45
N ALA A 75 13.74 8.01 0.88
CA ALA A 75 12.48 8.60 0.43
C ALA A 75 12.46 8.85 -1.08
N LEU A 76 13.57 9.31 -1.67
CA LEU A 76 13.69 9.56 -3.09
C LEU A 76 13.68 8.27 -3.91
N ILE A 77 14.31 7.20 -3.44
CA ILE A 77 14.28 5.88 -4.11
C ILE A 77 12.83 5.34 -4.14
N TYR A 78 12.11 5.38 -3.01
CA TYR A 78 10.71 4.97 -2.98
C TYR A 78 9.84 5.81 -3.92
N SER A 79 10.04 7.12 -3.94
CA SER A 79 9.27 8.00 -4.81
C SER A 79 9.59 7.79 -6.29
N ALA A 80 10.85 7.51 -6.65
CA ALA A 80 11.25 7.17 -8.02
C ALA A 80 10.61 5.85 -8.50
N ALA A 81 10.62 4.82 -7.64
CA ALA A 81 9.96 3.55 -7.92
C ALA A 81 8.45 3.74 -8.14
N ARG A 82 7.81 4.54 -7.30
CA ARG A 82 6.39 4.89 -7.39
C ARG A 82 6.06 5.64 -8.67
N ALA A 83 6.87 6.62 -9.06
CA ALA A 83 6.67 7.38 -10.30
C ALA A 83 6.62 6.46 -11.53
N ALA A 84 7.57 5.53 -11.65
CA ALA A 84 7.57 4.55 -12.73
C ALA A 84 6.36 3.61 -12.67
N HIS A 85 5.98 3.15 -11.47
CA HIS A 85 4.84 2.27 -11.26
C HIS A 85 3.51 2.94 -11.64
N VAL A 86 3.29 4.17 -11.19
CA VAL A 86 2.08 4.94 -11.54
C VAL A 86 1.99 5.15 -13.03
N GLN A 87 3.07 5.60 -13.67
CA GLN A 87 3.07 5.93 -15.10
C GLN A 87 2.92 4.71 -16.00
N GLN A 88 3.56 3.59 -15.65
CA GLN A 88 3.64 2.43 -16.54
C GLN A 88 2.54 1.38 -16.28
N VAL A 89 1.98 1.34 -15.08
CA VAL A 89 1.04 0.29 -14.67
C VAL A 89 -0.28 0.84 -14.18
N ILE A 90 -0.27 1.70 -13.13
CA ILE A 90 -1.50 2.07 -12.45
C ILE A 90 -2.38 2.95 -13.35
N SER A 91 -1.87 4.08 -13.81
CA SER A 91 -2.67 5.04 -14.60
C SER A 91 -3.23 4.43 -15.89
N PRO A 92 -2.45 3.71 -16.73
CA PRO A 92 -2.99 3.08 -17.93
C PRO A 92 -4.09 2.05 -17.64
N ALA A 93 -3.96 1.27 -16.56
CA ALA A 93 -4.95 0.28 -16.19
C ALA A 93 -6.26 0.94 -15.73
N LEU A 94 -6.17 1.98 -14.89
CA LEU A 94 -7.34 2.74 -14.44
C LEU A 94 -8.07 3.41 -15.61
N GLU A 95 -7.34 4.00 -16.55
CA GLU A 95 -7.90 4.62 -17.76
C GLU A 95 -8.59 3.59 -18.66
N ALA A 96 -8.08 2.35 -18.70
CA ALA A 96 -8.70 1.24 -19.41
C ALA A 96 -9.92 0.62 -18.68
N GLY A 97 -10.36 1.19 -17.55
CA GLY A 97 -11.48 0.69 -16.75
C GLY A 97 -11.14 -0.53 -15.91
N THR A 98 -9.86 -0.85 -15.71
CA THR A 98 -9.41 -1.93 -14.83
C THR A 98 -9.26 -1.40 -13.40
N HIS A 99 -9.90 -2.04 -12.43
CA HIS A 99 -9.67 -1.73 -11.01
C HIS A 99 -8.27 -2.19 -10.61
N ILE A 100 -7.59 -1.35 -9.84
CA ILE A 100 -6.27 -1.67 -9.28
C ILE A 100 -6.39 -1.86 -7.78
N ILE A 101 -5.86 -2.97 -7.27
CA ILE A 101 -5.64 -3.19 -5.85
C ILE A 101 -4.12 -3.21 -5.62
N CYS A 102 -3.62 -2.28 -4.81
CA CYS A 102 -2.21 -2.13 -4.52
C CYS A 102 -1.91 -2.44 -3.04
N ASP A 103 -0.92 -3.30 -2.78
CA ASP A 103 -0.35 -3.49 -1.45
C ASP A 103 0.70 -2.40 -1.22
N ARG A 104 0.39 -1.43 -0.39
CA ARG A 104 1.10 -0.20 -0.08
C ARG A 104 1.09 0.84 -1.22
N PHE A 105 1.10 2.11 -0.83
CA PHE A 105 1.21 3.27 -1.71
C PHE A 105 1.82 4.46 -0.96
N VAL A 106 1.38 5.69 -1.23
CA VAL A 106 1.92 6.94 -0.67
C VAL A 106 1.86 6.94 0.86
N ASP A 107 0.79 6.44 1.46
CA ASP A 107 0.62 6.47 2.92
C ASP A 107 1.70 5.66 3.65
N SER A 108 2.24 4.59 3.03
CA SER A 108 3.46 3.93 3.53
C SER A 108 4.65 4.90 3.59
N SER A 109 4.90 5.72 2.56
CA SER A 109 6.00 6.68 2.61
C SER A 109 5.80 7.78 3.66
N LEU A 110 4.55 8.25 3.83
CA LEU A 110 4.23 9.23 4.88
C LEU A 110 4.49 8.65 6.28
N ALA A 111 4.13 7.38 6.49
CA ALA A 111 4.35 6.70 7.76
C ALA A 111 5.84 6.36 7.99
N TYR A 112 6.50 5.70 7.04
CA TYR A 112 7.87 5.21 7.20
C TYR A 112 8.89 6.34 7.09
N GLN A 113 8.91 7.09 5.99
CA GLN A 113 9.89 8.14 5.77
C GLN A 113 9.49 9.44 6.47
N GLY A 114 8.21 9.79 6.45
CA GLY A 114 7.71 11.02 7.07
C GLY A 114 7.83 11.01 8.58
N MET A 115 7.26 10.00 9.23
CA MET A 115 7.22 9.87 10.69
C MET A 115 8.30 8.94 11.23
N GLY A 116 8.51 7.77 10.63
CA GLY A 116 9.51 6.81 11.07
C GLY A 116 10.94 7.36 10.98
N ARG A 117 11.30 7.93 9.84
CA ARG A 117 12.61 8.58 9.59
C ARG A 117 12.65 10.07 9.94
N GLU A 118 11.55 10.62 10.47
CA GLU A 118 11.48 12.01 10.95
C GLU A 118 11.74 13.08 9.87
N LEU A 119 11.50 12.78 8.59
CA LEU A 119 11.62 13.75 7.49
C LEU A 119 10.48 14.79 7.48
N GLY A 120 9.39 14.51 8.20
CA GLY A 120 8.17 15.29 8.19
C GLY A 120 7.20 14.88 7.07
N ILE A 121 5.91 14.85 7.42
CA ILE A 121 4.83 14.42 6.50
C ILE A 121 4.77 15.32 5.27
N ASP A 122 4.83 16.65 5.44
CA ASP A 122 4.65 17.60 4.34
C ASP A 122 5.76 17.49 3.28
N ALA A 123 7.01 17.30 3.71
CA ALA A 123 8.13 17.12 2.79
C ALA A 123 7.97 15.84 1.97
N VAL A 124 7.64 14.73 2.63
CA VAL A 124 7.44 13.43 1.96
C VAL A 124 6.18 13.46 1.08
N ALA A 125 5.10 14.12 1.53
CA ALA A 125 3.90 14.30 0.71
C ALA A 125 4.19 15.06 -0.59
N SER A 126 4.97 16.15 -0.53
CA SER A 126 5.32 16.95 -1.71
C SER A 126 6.11 16.15 -2.75
N ILE A 127 7.08 15.33 -2.31
CA ILE A 127 7.85 14.45 -3.20
C ILE A 127 6.93 13.42 -3.86
N ASN A 128 6.02 12.82 -3.08
CA ASN A 128 5.09 11.82 -3.59
C ASN A 128 4.00 12.40 -4.48
N ASP A 129 3.53 13.61 -4.21
CA ASP A 129 2.57 14.29 -5.09
C ASP A 129 3.20 14.54 -6.49
N PHE A 130 4.46 14.99 -6.52
CA PHE A 130 5.22 15.07 -7.76
C PHE A 130 5.37 13.71 -8.44
N ALA A 131 5.75 12.66 -7.70
CA ALA A 131 6.00 11.33 -8.25
C ALA A 131 4.74 10.67 -8.83
N THR A 132 3.58 10.90 -8.22
CA THR A 132 2.30 10.30 -8.62
C THR A 132 1.51 11.15 -9.62
N GLY A 133 1.94 12.40 -9.88
CA GLY A 133 1.14 13.37 -10.62
C GLY A 133 -0.18 13.70 -9.94
N GLY A 134 -0.22 13.62 -8.61
CA GLY A 134 -1.42 13.87 -7.79
C GLY A 134 -2.42 12.70 -7.76
N LEU A 135 -2.08 11.51 -8.28
CA LEU A 135 -2.95 10.33 -8.20
C LEU A 135 -3.20 9.94 -6.74
N LYS A 136 -4.48 9.82 -6.38
CA LYS A 136 -4.92 9.39 -5.04
C LYS A 136 -5.77 8.14 -5.13
N PRO A 137 -5.69 7.22 -4.13
CA PRO A 137 -6.61 6.10 -4.03
C PRO A 137 -8.07 6.57 -3.84
N ASP A 138 -9.00 5.82 -4.41
CA ASP A 138 -10.43 5.97 -4.16
C ASP A 138 -10.82 5.41 -2.78
N ALA A 139 -10.06 4.40 -2.30
CA ALA A 139 -10.16 3.87 -0.94
C ALA A 139 -8.78 3.38 -0.45
N THR A 140 -8.51 3.61 0.84
CA THR A 140 -7.36 3.02 1.54
C THR A 140 -7.85 2.21 2.73
N ILE A 141 -7.48 0.93 2.78
CA ILE A 141 -7.83 0.01 3.86
C ILE A 141 -6.60 -0.22 4.71
N ILE A 142 -6.65 0.22 5.96
CA ILE A 142 -5.56 0.05 6.93
C ILE A 142 -5.87 -1.15 7.81
N LEU A 143 -4.99 -2.14 7.79
CA LEU A 143 -5.01 -3.27 8.70
C LEU A 143 -4.14 -2.94 9.90
N ASP A 144 -4.79 -2.54 11.01
CA ASP A 144 -4.11 -2.13 12.24
C ASP A 144 -3.68 -3.33 13.07
N ILE A 145 -2.37 -3.43 13.33
CA ILE A 145 -1.77 -4.45 14.19
C ILE A 145 -0.57 -3.85 14.92
N SER A 146 -0.33 -4.28 16.16
CA SER A 146 0.89 -3.89 16.87
C SER A 146 2.15 -4.50 16.25
N ALA A 147 3.30 -3.82 16.41
CA ALA A 147 4.58 -4.30 15.92
C ALA A 147 4.89 -5.74 16.38
N ALA A 148 4.67 -6.00 17.68
CA ALA A 148 4.92 -7.32 18.27
C ALA A 148 4.04 -8.42 17.67
N GLN A 149 2.75 -8.16 17.45
CA GLN A 149 1.83 -9.14 16.85
C GLN A 149 2.15 -9.38 15.37
N GLY A 150 2.48 -8.32 14.62
CA GLY A 150 2.91 -8.42 13.22
C GLY A 150 4.16 -9.27 13.07
N ARG A 151 5.19 -9.02 13.90
CA ARG A 151 6.42 -9.82 13.94
C ARG A 151 6.12 -11.28 14.27
N ALA A 152 5.32 -11.57 15.30
CA ALA A 152 4.97 -12.93 15.68
C ALA A 152 4.30 -13.69 14.52
N ARG A 153 3.41 -13.04 13.76
CA ARG A 153 2.76 -13.64 12.60
C ARG A 153 3.73 -13.92 11.45
N ARG A 154 4.69 -13.02 11.19
CA ARG A 154 5.72 -13.23 10.14
C ARG A 154 6.61 -14.41 10.49
N ILE A 155 7.10 -14.48 11.72
CA ILE A 155 7.92 -15.61 12.20
C ILE A 155 7.15 -16.93 12.10
N ALA A 156 5.88 -16.96 12.48
CA ALA A 156 5.06 -18.15 12.34
C ALA A 156 4.87 -18.58 10.89
N ALA A 157 4.67 -17.61 9.97
CA ALA A 157 4.49 -17.88 8.54
C ALA A 157 5.78 -18.38 7.86
N SER A 158 6.97 -17.97 8.35
CA SER A 158 8.28 -18.41 7.83
C SER A 158 8.82 -19.69 8.46
N GLY A 159 7.98 -20.45 9.19
CA GLY A 159 8.41 -21.69 9.85
C GLY A 159 9.35 -21.46 11.05
N GLY A 160 9.27 -20.30 11.70
CA GLY A 160 10.06 -19.97 12.88
C GLY A 160 11.40 -19.30 12.58
N VAL A 161 11.69 -18.98 11.33
CA VAL A 161 12.92 -18.26 10.92
C VAL A 161 12.58 -16.79 10.72
N GLU A 162 13.25 -15.92 11.48
CA GLU A 162 13.14 -14.49 11.27
C GLU A 162 14.02 -14.10 10.06
N GLN A 163 13.37 -13.98 8.90
CA GLN A 163 13.96 -13.33 7.73
C GLN A 163 13.40 -11.92 7.67
N SER A 164 14.24 -10.92 7.81
CA SER A 164 13.83 -9.52 7.77
C SER A 164 14.64 -8.75 6.74
N ASP A 165 13.95 -7.91 5.97
CA ASP A 165 14.64 -6.91 5.15
C ASP A 165 15.17 -5.76 6.03
N ARG A 166 15.80 -4.76 5.39
CA ARG A 166 16.40 -3.63 6.08
C ARG A 166 15.42 -2.83 6.94
N LEU A 167 14.19 -2.63 6.49
CA LEU A 167 13.16 -1.90 7.24
C LEU A 167 12.51 -2.77 8.32
N GLU A 168 12.27 -4.04 8.02
CA GLU A 168 11.72 -4.99 8.99
C GLU A 168 12.67 -5.24 10.18
N SER A 169 13.99 -4.99 9.99
CA SER A 169 15.02 -5.11 11.01
C SER A 169 15.05 -3.94 11.99
N GLU A 170 14.31 -2.87 11.74
CA GLU A 170 14.24 -1.72 12.64
C GLU A 170 13.59 -2.08 14.00
N PRO A 171 13.93 -1.32 15.08
CA PRO A 171 13.37 -1.56 16.41
C PRO A 171 11.84 -1.42 16.48
N ASP A 172 11.21 -2.05 17.48
CA ASP A 172 9.77 -2.03 17.64
C ASP A 172 9.18 -0.63 17.82
N ASP A 173 9.89 0.30 18.45
CA ASP A 173 9.46 1.69 18.60
C ASP A 173 9.37 2.43 17.26
N PHE A 174 10.22 2.08 16.28
CA PHE A 174 10.09 2.57 14.91
C PHE A 174 8.78 2.08 14.28
N HIS A 175 8.46 0.80 14.42
CA HIS A 175 7.22 0.22 13.88
C HIS A 175 5.96 0.74 14.59
N GLU A 176 6.03 1.01 15.90
CA GLU A 176 4.90 1.64 16.62
C GLU A 176 4.69 3.10 16.18
N ARG A 177 5.76 3.86 15.89
CA ARG A 177 5.60 5.21 15.29
C ARG A 177 4.91 5.14 13.94
N ILE A 178 5.25 4.16 13.10
CA ILE A 178 4.61 3.94 11.80
C ILE A 178 3.14 3.59 11.95
N ARG A 179 2.81 2.67 12.87
CA ARG A 179 1.43 2.32 13.20
C ARG A 179 0.61 3.55 13.58
N ASN A 180 1.12 4.35 14.51
CA ASN A 180 0.46 5.58 14.95
C ASN A 180 0.30 6.57 13.80
N ALA A 181 1.30 6.69 12.91
CA ALA A 181 1.20 7.53 11.73
C ALA A 181 0.07 7.10 10.79
N PHE A 182 -0.13 5.81 10.54
CA PHE A 182 -1.27 5.32 9.76
C PHE A 182 -2.61 5.69 10.41
N LEU A 183 -2.74 5.54 11.72
CA LEU A 183 -3.96 5.90 12.45
C LEU A 183 -4.22 7.40 12.42
N ASP A 184 -3.19 8.23 12.56
CA ASP A 184 -3.29 9.69 12.47
C ASP A 184 -3.69 10.14 11.06
N LEU A 185 -3.15 9.51 10.00
CA LEU A 185 -3.56 9.78 8.62
C LEU A 185 -5.03 9.45 8.40
N ALA A 186 -5.48 8.29 8.90
CA ALA A 186 -6.88 7.88 8.80
C ALA A 186 -7.82 8.82 9.54
N ALA A 187 -7.43 9.30 10.73
CA ALA A 187 -8.24 10.23 11.51
C ALA A 187 -8.44 11.59 10.81
N ARG A 188 -7.52 12.00 9.92
CA ARG A 188 -7.61 13.26 9.16
C ARG A 188 -8.59 13.21 7.98
N ASP A 189 -8.83 12.03 7.41
CA ASP A 189 -9.79 11.85 6.30
C ASP A 189 -10.59 10.54 6.43
N PRO A 190 -11.53 10.46 7.39
CA PRO A 190 -12.29 9.23 7.65
C PRO A 190 -13.12 8.70 6.46
N ARG A 191 -13.33 9.52 5.43
CA ARG A 191 -14.08 9.10 4.23
C ARG A 191 -13.23 8.28 3.27
N ARG A 192 -11.92 8.53 3.24
CA ARG A 192 -10.96 7.81 2.38
C ARG A 192 -10.48 6.51 3.03
N TYR A 193 -10.42 6.46 4.35
CA TYR A 193 -9.82 5.36 5.08
C TYR A 193 -10.84 4.45 5.75
N LEU A 194 -10.64 3.16 5.58
CA LEU A 194 -11.25 2.11 6.40
C LEU A 194 -10.17 1.51 7.30
N VAL A 195 -10.27 1.70 8.61
CA VAL A 195 -9.34 1.10 9.58
C VAL A 195 -9.98 -0.14 10.17
N LEU A 196 -9.27 -1.27 10.11
CA LEU A 196 -9.73 -2.57 10.60
C LEU A 196 -8.73 -3.13 11.60
N ASP A 197 -9.21 -3.63 12.73
CA ASP A 197 -8.42 -4.39 13.69
C ASP A 197 -7.99 -5.72 13.08
N ALA A 198 -6.71 -5.81 12.68
CA ALA A 198 -6.16 -6.99 12.02
C ALA A 198 -6.06 -8.23 12.95
N THR A 199 -6.43 -8.13 14.22
CA THR A 199 -6.55 -9.29 15.10
C THR A 199 -7.84 -10.09 14.87
N ALA A 200 -8.83 -9.50 14.20
CA ALA A 200 -10.05 -10.18 13.79
C ALA A 200 -9.78 -11.32 12.78
N SER A 201 -10.76 -12.20 12.58
CA SER A 201 -10.61 -13.30 11.63
C SER A 201 -10.52 -12.81 10.19
N VAL A 202 -9.92 -13.60 9.32
CA VAL A 202 -9.79 -13.29 7.88
C VAL A 202 -11.16 -13.00 7.26
N GLU A 203 -12.18 -13.77 7.64
CA GLU A 203 -13.55 -13.66 7.14
C GLU A 203 -14.23 -12.36 7.61
N GLN A 204 -14.04 -11.99 8.88
CA GLN A 204 -14.57 -10.75 9.44
C GLN A 204 -13.96 -9.52 8.75
N LEU A 205 -12.63 -9.53 8.59
CA LEU A 205 -11.92 -8.48 7.83
C LEU A 205 -12.46 -8.38 6.40
N HIS A 206 -12.56 -9.52 5.72
CA HIS A 206 -13.06 -9.56 4.34
C HIS A 206 -14.49 -9.04 4.22
N GLN A 207 -15.39 -9.39 5.14
CA GLN A 207 -16.76 -8.86 5.16
C GLN A 207 -16.78 -7.33 5.26
N SER A 208 -15.95 -6.75 6.13
CA SER A 208 -15.84 -5.29 6.28
C SER A 208 -15.26 -4.63 5.02
N VAL A 209 -14.26 -5.24 4.41
CA VAL A 209 -13.67 -4.78 3.13
C VAL A 209 -14.75 -4.79 2.03
N VAL A 210 -15.48 -5.89 1.89
CA VAL A 210 -16.56 -6.04 0.89
C VAL A 210 -17.65 -5.00 1.10
N GLN A 211 -18.09 -4.79 2.33
CA GLN A 211 -19.11 -3.78 2.63
C GLN A 211 -18.64 -2.37 2.24
N HIS A 212 -17.40 -2.03 2.51
CA HIS A 212 -16.82 -0.74 2.13
C HIS A 212 -16.71 -0.58 0.61
N LEU A 213 -16.16 -1.57 -0.08
CA LEU A 213 -15.99 -1.54 -1.54
C LEU A 213 -17.33 -1.54 -2.29
N ALA A 214 -18.36 -2.21 -1.76
CA ALA A 214 -19.69 -2.20 -2.35
C ALA A 214 -20.35 -0.80 -2.37
N GLY A 215 -19.94 0.08 -1.46
CA GLY A 215 -20.38 1.48 -1.44
C GLY A 215 -19.69 2.38 -2.46
N LEU A 216 -18.64 1.88 -3.13
CA LEU A 216 -17.87 2.62 -4.14
C LEU A 216 -18.24 2.22 -5.59
N LEU A 217 -18.90 1.08 -5.77
CA LEU A 217 -19.35 0.54 -7.06
C LEU A 217 -20.75 1.01 -7.42
#